data_cd31b6795031b4830d2989f0761d6698
#
_entry.id   cd31b6795031b4830d2989f0761d6698
#
_cell.length_a   1.000
_cell.length_b   1.000
_cell.length_c   1.000
_cell.angle_alpha   90.00
_cell.angle_beta   90.00
_cell.angle_gamma   90.00
#
_symmetry.space_group_name_H-M   'P 1'
#
loop_
_entity.id
_entity.type
_entity.pdbx_description
1 polymer ?
#
loop_
_entity_poly.entity_id
_entity_poly.type
_entity_poly.pdbx_seq_one_letter_code
_entity_poly.pdbx_strand_id
1 'polypeptide(L)'
;MDLSQHTPPPRIELDGGLTLRAFEAEADLPEFFQVVEESLEHLRPWMPWVAEHSLERTAHFLDGRAEQWASGEAYSYAVVLDGAIVGSTGLHRHDDTPDDTVELGYWLHPSTTGRGIATRAARALVEEAFRLPGVTGVEVVHDVANHASGAVPARLGFTAHLRRPHEPTAPAETGEDQIWRLTR
;
A
#
# COMPACT_ATOMS: atom_id res chain seq x y z
N MET A 1 5.09 -14.60 24.00
CA MET A 1 4.31 -13.38 23.74
C MET A 1 3.06 -13.83 23.00
N ASP A 2 1.89 -13.59 23.55
CA ASP A 2 0.63 -13.99 22.94
C ASP A 2 0.36 -13.10 21.73
N LEU A 3 0.45 -13.64 20.52
CA LEU A 3 0.22 -12.93 19.26
C LEU A 3 -1.28 -12.87 18.90
N SER A 4 -2.18 -13.37 19.77
CA SER A 4 -3.61 -13.46 19.48
C SER A 4 -4.33 -12.11 19.37
N GLN A 5 -3.63 -10.99 19.62
CA GLN A 5 -4.14 -9.61 19.56
C GLN A 5 -3.11 -8.62 19.02
N HIS A 6 -2.14 -9.06 18.20
CA HIS A 6 -1.17 -8.11 17.62
C HIS A 6 -1.88 -7.17 16.64
N THR A 7 -1.72 -5.87 16.88
CA THR A 7 -2.07 -4.80 15.95
C THR A 7 -0.77 -4.12 15.53
N PRO A 8 -0.55 -3.85 14.25
CA PRO A 8 0.67 -3.18 13.82
C PRO A 8 0.84 -1.83 14.54
N PRO A 9 2.08 -1.42 14.84
CA PRO A 9 2.30 -0.14 15.50
C PRO A 9 1.86 1.02 14.59
N PRO A 10 1.24 2.09 15.13
CA PRO A 10 0.79 3.22 14.32
C PRO A 10 1.95 4.05 13.76
N ARG A 11 3.19 3.75 14.16
CA ARG A 11 4.40 4.40 13.67
C ARG A 11 5.56 3.41 13.62
N ILE A 12 6.24 3.37 12.47
CA ILE A 12 7.42 2.55 12.21
C ILE A 12 8.52 3.46 11.68
N GLU A 13 9.59 3.60 12.45
CA GLU A 13 10.77 4.35 12.04
C GLU A 13 11.69 3.47 11.21
N LEU A 14 12.13 3.99 10.07
CA LEU A 14 13.07 3.34 9.17
C LEU A 14 14.30 4.21 8.94
N ASP A 15 15.37 3.63 8.44
CA ASP A 15 16.61 4.37 8.20
C ASP A 15 16.43 5.49 7.16
N GLY A 16 17.29 6.52 7.25
CA GLY A 16 17.38 7.58 6.25
C GLY A 16 16.18 8.51 6.22
N GLY A 17 15.62 8.86 7.37
CA GLY A 17 14.52 9.83 7.49
C GLY A 17 13.16 9.31 7.02
N LEU A 18 13.06 7.99 6.76
CA LEU A 18 11.82 7.35 6.33
C LEU A 18 11.01 6.88 7.53
N THR A 19 9.75 7.23 7.56
CA THR A 19 8.79 6.80 8.58
C THR A 19 7.50 6.32 7.91
N LEU A 20 6.91 5.26 8.41
CA LEU A 20 5.53 4.90 8.13
C LEU A 20 4.70 5.29 9.35
N ARG A 21 3.64 6.05 9.17
CA ARG A 21 2.73 6.40 10.26
C ARG A 21 1.28 6.30 9.85
N ALA A 22 0.42 5.91 10.78
CA ALA A 22 -1.02 5.96 10.58
C ALA A 22 -1.44 7.38 10.19
N PHE A 23 -2.48 7.49 9.36
CA PHE A 23 -3.02 8.79 8.96
C PHE A 23 -3.75 9.48 10.12
N GLU A 24 -3.60 10.78 10.18
CA GLU A 24 -4.34 11.71 11.05
C GLU A 24 -5.29 12.54 10.16
N ALA A 25 -6.56 12.12 10.06
CA ALA A 25 -7.47 12.55 8.99
C ALA A 25 -7.49 14.06 8.76
N GLU A 26 -7.78 14.87 9.77
CA GLU A 26 -7.86 16.34 9.64
C GLU A 26 -6.48 16.98 9.40
N ALA A 27 -5.46 16.50 10.11
CA ALA A 27 -4.11 17.08 10.03
C ALA A 27 -3.43 16.79 8.70
N ASP A 28 -3.63 15.58 8.15
CA ASP A 28 -2.97 15.15 6.92
C ASP A 28 -3.69 15.61 5.64
N LEU A 29 -4.98 15.97 5.74
CA LEU A 29 -5.79 16.24 4.56
C LEU A 29 -5.16 17.28 3.60
N PRO A 30 -4.68 18.44 4.04
CA PRO A 30 -4.11 19.42 3.11
C PRO A 30 -2.87 18.91 2.39
N GLU A 31 -1.93 18.30 3.13
CA GLU A 31 -0.68 17.80 2.57
C GLU A 31 -0.92 16.57 1.69
N PHE A 32 -1.71 15.61 2.15
CA PHE A 32 -1.99 14.39 1.41
C PHE A 32 -2.76 14.68 0.11
N PHE A 33 -3.73 15.59 0.14
CA PHE A 33 -4.42 16.06 -1.06
C PHE A 33 -3.44 16.63 -2.08
N GLN A 34 -2.52 17.49 -1.66
CA GLN A 34 -1.51 18.08 -2.54
C GLN A 34 -0.57 17.02 -3.13
N VAL A 35 -0.10 16.07 -2.32
CA VAL A 35 0.77 14.98 -2.79
C VAL A 35 0.09 14.12 -3.86
N VAL A 36 -1.21 13.84 -3.70
CA VAL A 36 -1.99 13.13 -4.72
C VAL A 36 -2.14 14.00 -5.98
N GLU A 37 -2.49 15.30 -5.84
CA GLU A 37 -2.58 16.23 -6.99
C GLU A 37 -1.31 16.26 -7.82
N GLU A 38 -0.16 16.37 -7.17
CA GLU A 38 1.16 16.39 -7.82
C GLU A 38 1.54 15.04 -8.45
N SER A 39 0.87 13.96 -8.03
CA SER A 39 1.12 12.59 -8.49
C SER A 39 0.14 12.10 -9.55
N LEU A 40 -0.89 12.87 -9.92
CA LEU A 40 -1.98 12.40 -10.80
C LEU A 40 -1.49 11.82 -12.13
N GLU A 41 -0.56 12.49 -12.81
CA GLU A 41 -0.03 11.99 -14.09
C GLU A 41 0.72 10.67 -13.93
N HIS A 42 1.43 10.50 -12.80
CA HIS A 42 2.18 9.30 -12.47
C HIS A 42 1.28 8.13 -12.07
N LEU A 43 0.20 8.40 -11.33
CA LEU A 43 -0.70 7.38 -10.81
C LEU A 43 -1.81 6.98 -11.79
N ARG A 44 -2.28 7.92 -12.62
CA ARG A 44 -3.41 7.70 -13.55
C ARG A 44 -3.27 6.46 -14.43
N PRO A 45 -2.08 6.10 -14.95
CA PRO A 45 -1.94 4.89 -15.76
C PRO A 45 -2.36 3.60 -15.04
N TRP A 46 -2.25 3.55 -13.70
CA TRP A 46 -2.36 2.32 -12.90
C TRP A 46 -3.39 2.36 -11.77
N MET A 47 -3.84 3.55 -11.37
CA MET A 47 -4.69 3.76 -10.20
C MET A 47 -6.03 4.35 -10.62
N PRO A 48 -7.10 3.53 -10.74
CA PRO A 48 -8.39 4.01 -11.24
C PRO A 48 -9.02 5.09 -10.34
N TRP A 49 -8.78 5.05 -9.04
CA TRP A 49 -9.33 6.00 -8.08
C TRP A 49 -8.91 7.46 -8.31
N VAL A 50 -7.77 7.71 -8.99
CA VAL A 50 -7.33 9.08 -9.31
C VAL A 50 -8.19 9.77 -10.37
N ALA A 51 -8.98 9.02 -11.13
CA ALA A 51 -9.87 9.59 -12.13
C ALA A 51 -10.95 10.50 -11.53
N GLU A 52 -11.33 10.21 -10.29
CA GLU A 52 -12.35 10.96 -9.54
C GLU A 52 -11.73 11.72 -8.35
N HIS A 53 -10.43 12.02 -8.41
CA HIS A 53 -9.73 12.70 -7.34
C HIS A 53 -10.35 14.06 -7.05
N SER A 54 -10.62 14.32 -5.78
CA SER A 54 -11.15 15.58 -5.25
C SER A 54 -10.82 15.69 -3.76
N LEU A 55 -10.90 16.91 -3.22
CA LEU A 55 -10.70 17.13 -1.79
C LEU A 55 -11.69 16.31 -0.93
N GLU A 56 -12.95 16.22 -1.38
CA GLU A 56 -13.99 15.46 -0.68
C GLU A 56 -13.66 13.97 -0.65
N ARG A 57 -13.21 13.40 -1.77
CA ARG A 57 -12.80 11.98 -1.82
C ARG A 57 -11.55 11.71 -0.99
N THR A 58 -10.60 12.63 -0.97
CA THR A 58 -9.41 12.52 -0.12
C THR A 58 -9.80 12.57 1.36
N ALA A 59 -10.68 13.49 1.75
CA ALA A 59 -11.19 13.55 3.12
C ALA A 59 -11.91 12.24 3.50
N HIS A 60 -12.81 11.76 2.65
CA HIS A 60 -13.52 10.49 2.88
C HIS A 60 -12.56 9.29 3.02
N PHE A 61 -11.53 9.24 2.18
CA PHE A 61 -10.48 8.21 2.31
C PHE A 61 -9.81 8.27 3.70
N LEU A 62 -9.41 9.45 4.15
CA LEU A 62 -8.71 9.62 5.43
C LEU A 62 -9.62 9.33 6.63
N ASP A 63 -10.88 9.75 6.58
CA ASP A 63 -11.87 9.54 7.66
C ASP A 63 -12.10 8.05 7.98
N GLY A 64 -12.08 7.19 6.96
CA GLY A 64 -12.25 5.75 7.13
C GLY A 64 -11.07 5.01 7.74
N ARG A 65 -9.88 5.62 7.80
CA ARG A 65 -8.65 4.88 8.17
C ARG A 65 -8.63 4.40 9.61
N ALA A 66 -9.10 5.21 10.55
CA ALA A 66 -9.10 4.84 11.96
C ALA A 66 -10.05 3.66 12.25
N GLU A 67 -11.22 3.63 11.63
CA GLU A 67 -12.20 2.54 11.78
C GLU A 67 -11.67 1.23 11.17
N GLN A 68 -11.11 1.29 9.96
CA GLN A 68 -10.51 0.11 9.32
C GLN A 68 -9.31 -0.43 10.08
N TRP A 69 -8.52 0.46 10.69
CA TRP A 69 -7.42 0.06 11.57
C TRP A 69 -7.94 -0.68 12.81
N ALA A 70 -8.98 -0.13 13.45
CA ALA A 70 -9.56 -0.72 14.66
C ALA A 70 -10.26 -2.07 14.38
N SER A 71 -10.88 -2.22 13.22
CA SER A 71 -11.51 -3.47 12.79
C SER A 71 -10.53 -4.54 12.29
N GLY A 72 -9.30 -4.12 11.92
CA GLY A 72 -8.31 -5.00 11.28
C GLY A 72 -8.58 -5.27 9.80
N GLU A 73 -9.49 -4.51 9.18
CA GLU A 73 -9.78 -4.59 7.75
C GLU A 73 -8.61 -4.06 6.91
N ALA A 74 -8.04 -2.93 7.34
CA ALA A 74 -6.89 -2.34 6.68
C ALA A 74 -6.00 -1.55 7.65
N TYR A 75 -4.69 -1.62 7.41
CA TYR A 75 -3.67 -0.86 8.11
C TYR A 75 -2.96 0.05 7.12
N SER A 76 -3.50 1.27 6.94
CA SER A 76 -2.98 2.22 5.95
C SER A 76 -2.03 3.23 6.60
N TYR A 77 -0.89 3.43 5.97
CA TYR A 77 0.17 4.32 6.43
C TYR A 77 0.45 5.42 5.41
N ALA A 78 0.66 6.63 5.91
CA ALA A 78 1.41 7.64 5.18
C ALA A 78 2.88 7.23 5.12
N VAL A 79 3.47 7.30 3.94
CA VAL A 79 4.93 7.19 3.76
C VAL A 79 5.49 8.58 3.91
N VAL A 80 6.30 8.78 4.96
CA VAL A 80 6.88 10.10 5.31
C VAL A 80 8.39 10.05 5.12
N LEU A 81 8.93 10.98 4.35
CA LEU A 81 10.37 11.15 4.13
C LEU A 81 10.79 12.54 4.59
N ASP A 82 11.75 12.60 5.53
CA ASP A 82 12.26 13.87 6.09
C ASP A 82 11.14 14.81 6.59
N GLY A 83 10.07 14.23 7.14
CA GLY A 83 8.93 14.95 7.70
C GLY A 83 7.80 15.28 6.72
N ALA A 84 7.97 15.01 5.42
CA ALA A 84 6.94 15.25 4.40
C ALA A 84 6.28 13.95 3.93
N ILE A 85 4.97 13.97 3.71
CA ILE A 85 4.24 12.84 3.10
C ILE A 85 4.66 12.72 1.64
N VAL A 86 5.09 11.51 1.25
CA VAL A 86 5.55 11.22 -0.12
C VAL A 86 4.80 10.04 -0.76
N GLY A 87 3.75 9.55 -0.15
CA GLY A 87 2.95 8.45 -0.67
C GLY A 87 2.17 7.73 0.40
N SER A 88 1.66 6.56 0.05
CA SER A 88 0.92 5.68 0.96
C SER A 88 1.30 4.23 0.73
N THR A 89 1.21 3.46 1.81
CA THR A 89 1.34 2.00 1.79
C THR A 89 0.40 1.39 2.82
N GLY A 90 0.06 0.12 2.69
CA GLY A 90 -0.81 -0.52 3.67
C GLY A 90 -1.00 -2.00 3.43
N LEU A 91 -1.58 -2.64 4.45
CA LEU A 91 -2.05 -4.01 4.43
C LEU A 91 -3.57 -4.00 4.38
N HIS A 92 -4.16 -4.77 3.47
CA HIS A 92 -5.60 -4.81 3.24
C HIS A 92 -6.10 -6.25 3.22
N ARG A 93 -7.35 -6.45 3.66
CA ARG A 93 -8.07 -7.70 3.47
C ARG A 93 -9.14 -7.46 2.41
N HIS A 94 -9.19 -8.34 1.42
CA HIS A 94 -10.20 -8.30 0.36
C HIS A 94 -10.97 -9.62 0.33
N ASP A 95 -12.20 -9.59 -0.13
CA ASP A 95 -13.09 -10.76 -0.19
C ASP A 95 -12.55 -11.88 -1.11
N ASP A 96 -11.71 -11.53 -2.08
CA ASP A 96 -11.08 -12.47 -3.01
C ASP A 96 -9.69 -12.95 -2.57
N THR A 97 -9.20 -12.45 -1.42
CA THR A 97 -7.94 -12.89 -0.81
C THR A 97 -8.21 -14.05 0.16
N PRO A 98 -7.38 -15.09 0.23
CA PRO A 98 -7.52 -16.13 1.24
C PRO A 98 -7.55 -15.56 2.66
N ASP A 99 -8.34 -16.14 3.55
CA ASP A 99 -8.54 -15.67 4.94
C ASP A 99 -7.23 -15.53 5.74
N ASP A 100 -6.22 -16.30 5.38
CA ASP A 100 -4.89 -16.30 6.00
C ASP A 100 -3.87 -15.39 5.28
N THR A 101 -4.34 -14.57 4.36
CA THR A 101 -3.50 -13.72 3.51
C THR A 101 -3.93 -12.25 3.62
N VAL A 102 -2.98 -11.34 3.48
CA VAL A 102 -3.22 -9.90 3.37
C VAL A 102 -2.56 -9.38 2.09
N GLU A 103 -3.18 -8.40 1.45
CA GLU A 103 -2.60 -7.70 0.31
C GLU A 103 -1.81 -6.49 0.78
N LEU A 104 -0.62 -6.32 0.23
CA LEU A 104 0.26 -5.17 0.44
C LEU A 104 0.19 -4.24 -0.77
N GLY A 105 -0.31 -3.03 -0.55
CA GLY A 105 -0.36 -1.96 -1.54
C GLY A 105 0.60 -0.82 -1.23
N TYR A 106 1.04 -0.09 -2.27
CA TYR A 106 1.90 1.08 -2.14
C TYR A 106 1.86 1.96 -3.39
N TRP A 107 2.05 3.25 -3.18
CA TRP A 107 2.38 4.21 -4.21
C TRP A 107 3.22 5.34 -3.63
N LEU A 108 4.01 6.00 -4.47
CA LEU A 108 4.89 7.10 -4.10
C LEU A 108 4.72 8.28 -5.06
N HIS A 109 4.98 9.47 -4.55
CA HIS A 109 5.16 10.67 -5.34
C HIS A 109 6.30 10.47 -6.35
N PRO A 110 6.16 10.90 -7.63
CA PRO A 110 7.14 10.62 -8.68
C PRO A 110 8.57 11.09 -8.36
N SER A 111 8.75 12.18 -7.63
CA SER A 111 10.09 12.68 -7.25
C SER A 111 10.84 11.77 -6.27
N THR A 112 10.16 10.81 -5.64
CA THR A 112 10.75 9.92 -4.63
C THR A 112 10.87 8.47 -5.10
N THR A 113 10.45 8.18 -6.34
CA THR A 113 10.60 6.86 -6.95
C THR A 113 12.06 6.54 -7.27
N GLY A 114 12.38 5.26 -7.47
CA GLY A 114 13.75 4.82 -7.82
C GLY A 114 14.77 4.89 -6.67
N ARG A 115 14.37 5.30 -5.46
CA ARG A 115 15.23 5.47 -4.28
C ARG A 115 15.12 4.32 -3.27
N GLY A 116 14.45 3.24 -3.62
CA GLY A 116 14.24 2.08 -2.75
C GLY A 116 13.25 2.30 -1.60
N ILE A 117 12.53 3.42 -1.58
CA ILE A 117 11.58 3.78 -0.51
C ILE A 117 10.44 2.77 -0.44
N ALA A 118 9.78 2.46 -1.58
CA ALA A 118 8.71 1.47 -1.62
C ALA A 118 9.17 0.09 -1.13
N THR A 119 10.38 -0.35 -1.51
CA THR A 119 10.93 -1.65 -1.08
C THR A 119 11.19 -1.68 0.42
N ARG A 120 11.71 -0.59 1.01
CA ARG A 120 11.94 -0.51 2.48
C ARG A 120 10.62 -0.46 3.25
N ALA A 121 9.66 0.34 2.78
CA ALA A 121 8.33 0.42 3.36
C ALA A 121 7.60 -0.94 3.31
N ALA A 122 7.61 -1.57 2.14
CA ALA A 122 7.01 -2.88 1.93
C ALA A 122 7.64 -3.97 2.81
N ARG A 123 8.98 -3.97 2.97
CA ARG A 123 9.68 -4.91 3.86
C ARG A 123 9.18 -4.80 5.31
N ALA A 124 9.07 -3.57 5.82
CA ALA A 124 8.59 -3.33 7.18
C ALA A 124 7.14 -3.84 7.36
N LEU A 125 6.28 -3.60 6.37
CA LEU A 125 4.90 -4.08 6.45
C LEU A 125 4.78 -5.59 6.28
N VAL A 126 5.64 -6.25 5.52
CA VAL A 126 5.71 -7.73 5.46
C VAL A 126 6.03 -8.31 6.84
N GLU A 127 6.97 -7.70 7.57
CA GLU A 127 7.30 -8.13 8.93
C GLU A 127 6.11 -7.97 9.88
N GLU A 128 5.37 -6.86 9.79
CA GLU A 128 4.16 -6.63 10.58
C GLU A 128 3.02 -7.57 10.16
N ALA A 129 2.84 -7.82 8.86
CA ALA A 129 1.82 -8.74 8.35
C ALA A 129 1.96 -10.13 8.96
N PHE A 130 3.17 -10.67 9.01
CA PHE A 130 3.42 -11.98 9.61
C PHE A 130 3.30 -12.02 11.14
N ARG A 131 3.14 -10.89 11.82
CA ARG A 131 2.79 -10.82 13.25
C ARG A 131 1.28 -10.81 13.47
N LEU A 132 0.49 -10.51 12.43
CA LEU A 132 -0.97 -10.52 12.54
C LEU A 132 -1.49 -11.93 12.81
N PRO A 133 -2.52 -12.07 13.66
CA PRO A 133 -3.13 -13.36 13.95
C PRO A 133 -3.66 -14.05 12.69
N GLY A 134 -3.27 -15.30 12.50
CA GLY A 134 -3.75 -16.14 11.40
C GLY A 134 -3.15 -15.81 10.02
N VAL A 135 -2.32 -14.79 9.88
CA VAL A 135 -1.69 -14.45 8.60
C VAL A 135 -0.48 -15.36 8.34
N THR A 136 -0.55 -16.09 7.23
CA THR A 136 0.51 -16.97 6.73
C THR A 136 1.03 -16.55 5.35
N GLY A 137 0.31 -15.65 4.67
CA GLY A 137 0.65 -15.15 3.35
C GLY A 137 0.54 -13.63 3.22
N VAL A 138 1.41 -13.06 2.39
CA VAL A 138 1.32 -11.67 1.93
C VAL A 138 1.31 -11.69 0.41
N GLU A 139 0.37 -10.98 -0.21
CA GLU A 139 0.29 -10.80 -1.64
C GLU A 139 0.56 -9.37 -2.07
N VAL A 140 1.09 -9.22 -3.27
CA VAL A 140 1.17 -7.96 -4.02
C VAL A 140 0.54 -8.23 -5.38
N VAL A 141 -0.40 -7.38 -5.77
CA VAL A 141 -1.13 -7.49 -7.04
C VAL A 141 -0.85 -6.25 -7.89
N HIS A 142 -0.54 -6.45 -9.16
CA HIS A 142 -0.40 -5.36 -10.13
C HIS A 142 -0.65 -5.87 -11.54
N ASP A 143 -1.11 -5.00 -12.46
CA ASP A 143 -1.17 -5.34 -13.88
C ASP A 143 0.23 -5.69 -14.40
N VAL A 144 0.33 -6.71 -15.24
CA VAL A 144 1.62 -7.24 -15.74
C VAL A 144 2.47 -6.19 -16.46
N ALA A 145 1.87 -5.13 -16.99
CA ALA A 145 2.59 -4.03 -17.64
C ALA A 145 3.19 -3.05 -16.61
N ASN A 146 2.75 -3.05 -15.34
CA ASN A 146 3.30 -2.20 -14.30
C ASN A 146 4.59 -2.77 -13.72
N HIS A 147 5.65 -2.76 -14.51
CA HIS A 147 6.95 -3.35 -14.12
C HIS A 147 7.57 -2.67 -12.89
N ALA A 148 7.30 -1.39 -12.68
CA ALA A 148 7.81 -0.67 -11.52
C ALA A 148 7.22 -1.22 -10.21
N SER A 149 5.90 -1.52 -10.21
CA SER A 149 5.23 -2.15 -9.07
C SER A 149 5.77 -3.56 -8.83
N GLY A 150 5.88 -4.38 -9.88
CA GLY A 150 6.39 -5.75 -9.78
C GLY A 150 7.86 -5.89 -9.34
N ALA A 151 8.65 -4.84 -9.49
CA ALA A 151 10.04 -4.85 -9.04
C ALA A 151 10.19 -4.89 -7.51
N VAL A 152 9.19 -4.41 -6.77
CA VAL A 152 9.23 -4.41 -5.29
C VAL A 152 9.11 -5.82 -4.71
N PRO A 153 8.05 -6.60 -5.01
CA PRO A 153 7.93 -7.97 -4.50
C PRO A 153 9.07 -8.87 -4.97
N ALA A 154 9.55 -8.70 -6.21
CA ALA A 154 10.70 -9.45 -6.70
C ALA A 154 11.96 -9.25 -5.85
N ARG A 155 12.26 -8.00 -5.43
CA ARG A 155 13.39 -7.68 -4.55
C ARG A 155 13.21 -8.20 -3.12
N LEU A 156 11.98 -8.38 -2.68
CA LEU A 156 11.65 -8.89 -1.34
C LEU A 156 11.55 -10.42 -1.26
N GLY A 157 11.78 -11.12 -2.38
CA GLY A 157 11.77 -12.58 -2.42
C GLY A 157 10.39 -13.20 -2.53
N PHE A 158 9.39 -12.42 -2.94
CA PHE A 158 8.09 -12.98 -3.30
C PHE A 158 8.23 -13.86 -4.54
N THR A 159 7.40 -14.88 -4.62
CA THR A 159 7.26 -15.75 -5.79
C THR A 159 6.13 -15.24 -6.69
N ALA A 160 6.36 -15.21 -8.00
CA ALA A 160 5.30 -14.98 -8.96
C ALA A 160 4.33 -16.18 -8.87
N HIS A 161 3.18 -15.98 -8.24
CA HIS A 161 2.29 -17.07 -7.83
C HIS A 161 1.34 -17.47 -8.97
N LEU A 162 0.57 -16.51 -9.48
CA LEU A 162 -0.35 -16.73 -10.58
C LEU A 162 -0.61 -15.44 -11.36
N ARG A 163 -1.19 -15.59 -12.55
CA ARG A 163 -1.78 -14.50 -13.32
C ARG A 163 -3.29 -14.66 -13.36
N ARG A 164 -4.00 -13.55 -13.27
CA ARG A 164 -5.45 -13.52 -13.25
C ARG A 164 -5.96 -12.47 -14.25
N PRO A 165 -6.87 -12.84 -15.19
CA PRO A 165 -7.49 -11.85 -16.04
C PRO A 165 -8.41 -10.95 -15.22
N HIS A 166 -8.43 -9.66 -15.55
CA HIS A 166 -9.37 -8.68 -15.01
C HIS A 166 -9.84 -7.72 -16.10
N GLU A 167 -10.92 -6.99 -15.85
CA GLU A 167 -11.32 -5.91 -16.73
C GLU A 167 -10.46 -4.67 -16.44
N PRO A 168 -9.77 -4.08 -17.44
CA PRO A 168 -8.95 -2.89 -17.22
C PRO A 168 -9.79 -1.73 -16.69
N THR A 169 -9.33 -1.10 -15.61
CA THR A 169 -9.99 0.04 -14.96
C THR A 169 -9.12 1.30 -15.01
N ALA A 170 -7.85 1.15 -15.36
CA ALA A 170 -6.92 2.25 -15.57
C ALA A 170 -6.30 2.21 -16.97
N PRO A 171 -5.87 3.38 -17.53
CA PRO A 171 -5.55 3.51 -18.96
C PRO A 171 -4.38 2.65 -19.47
N ALA A 172 -3.43 2.27 -18.62
CA ALA A 172 -2.27 1.48 -19.03
C ALA A 172 -2.36 -0.01 -18.66
N GLU A 173 -3.45 -0.41 -18.03
CA GLU A 173 -3.69 -1.82 -17.70
C GLU A 173 -3.92 -2.65 -18.95
N THR A 174 -3.37 -3.85 -18.97
CA THR A 174 -3.52 -4.82 -20.06
C THR A 174 -4.69 -5.77 -19.84
N GLY A 175 -5.25 -5.81 -18.63
CA GLY A 175 -6.30 -6.74 -18.24
C GLY A 175 -5.77 -8.08 -17.72
N GLU A 176 -4.51 -8.14 -17.32
CA GLU A 176 -3.92 -9.31 -16.67
C GLU A 176 -3.14 -8.87 -15.44
N ASP A 177 -3.56 -9.34 -14.25
CA ASP A 177 -2.82 -9.16 -13.01
C ASP A 177 -1.72 -10.19 -12.85
N GLN A 178 -0.58 -9.77 -12.33
CA GLN A 178 0.42 -10.64 -11.70
C GLN A 178 0.19 -10.60 -10.19
N ILE A 179 -0.06 -11.75 -9.60
CA ILE A 179 -0.12 -11.93 -8.15
C ILE A 179 1.21 -12.51 -7.69
N TRP A 180 1.88 -11.78 -6.81
CA TRP A 180 3.07 -12.22 -6.11
C TRP A 180 2.69 -12.67 -4.71
N ARG A 181 3.29 -13.75 -4.22
CA ARG A 181 3.03 -14.25 -2.87
C ARG A 181 4.32 -14.53 -2.12
N LEU A 182 4.33 -14.14 -0.86
CA LEU A 182 5.33 -14.54 0.14
C LEU A 182 4.61 -15.29 1.25
N THR A 183 5.09 -16.47 1.61
CA THR A 183 4.59 -17.27 2.73
C THR A 183 5.64 -17.35 3.82
N ARG A 184 5.15 -17.52 5.06
CA ARG A 184 5.98 -17.69 6.24
C ARG A 184 6.60 -19.08 6.27
#